data_f44c0014b2a74e45d62da0c43bf412c0
#
_entry.id   f44c0014b2a74e45d62da0c43bf412c0
#
_cell.length_a   1.000
_cell.length_b   1.000
_cell.length_c   1.000
_cell.angle_alpha   90.00
_cell.angle_beta   90.00
_cell.angle_gamma   90.00
#
_symmetry.space_group_name_H-M   'P 1'
#
loop_
_entity.id
_entity.type
_entity.pdbx_description
1 polymer ?
#
loop_
_entity_poly.entity_id
_entity_poly.type
_entity_poly.pdbx_seq_one_letter_code
_entity_poly.pdbx_strand_id
1 'polypeptide(L)'
;MTPRHQRATGRRKVLFALGGAAVAVPAAAALGPHALAGTSADAKDGPAAEGALPLTIVNDSGSFDNASVHLYIVGNRDGRQVRVTPEGTVVPVALSDNGPDGFTDYAIDLAGSGETRLSLPYMSGRIYVSLGAKLKFKAVADGAGDAALQYPAGWVASDPNHGVLHDCAEFTYNSSGMFCNTTMVDMFSVPLSIRLTGSRDQTTGTVREGGRAAAFAAVERVEAFSRLVVDETRIIAPGHGLDAGLFPEDHLAPYIDEVWSTYTGRDLRVTTDVGTFTGRVRGDRFTFDGPARVSFGRPSTRDVLFCDGALAAPNDGTTGPVAAVLGAGFNRSTLLSHPDQPTTDASVFYRTELTNHYSRAVHAATEDGRAYGFAFDDVADFASYIQDTAPTGLRLTLTPF
;
A
#
# COMPACT_ATOMS: atom_id res chain seq x y z
N MET A 1 -25.20 -2.67 -39.60
CA MET A 1 -23.74 -2.64 -39.44
C MET A 1 -23.45 -1.89 -38.16
N THR A 2 -23.24 -2.63 -37.09
CA THR A 2 -22.98 -2.10 -35.72
C THR A 2 -21.49 -2.16 -35.48
N PRO A 3 -20.82 -1.11 -34.94
CA PRO A 3 -19.38 -1.14 -34.67
C PRO A 3 -19.09 -2.02 -33.46
N ARG A 4 -18.22 -3.00 -33.67
CA ARG A 4 -17.63 -3.79 -32.59
C ARG A 4 -16.72 -2.92 -31.76
N HIS A 5 -17.08 -2.70 -30.49
CA HIS A 5 -16.15 -2.21 -29.49
C HIS A 5 -15.08 -3.26 -29.25
N GLN A 6 -13.86 -2.96 -29.65
CA GLN A 6 -12.67 -3.68 -29.18
C GLN A 6 -12.48 -3.37 -27.70
N ARG A 7 -12.77 -4.34 -26.85
CA ARG A 7 -12.37 -4.31 -25.45
C ARG A 7 -10.83 -4.41 -25.40
N ALA A 8 -10.20 -3.35 -24.95
CA ALA A 8 -8.78 -3.40 -24.59
C ALA A 8 -8.64 -4.37 -23.42
N THR A 9 -8.03 -5.52 -23.65
CA THR A 9 -7.60 -6.45 -22.61
C THR A 9 -6.41 -5.85 -21.87
N GLY A 10 -6.70 -4.97 -20.90
CA GLY A 10 -5.70 -4.49 -19.96
C GLY A 10 -5.29 -5.65 -19.05
N ARG A 11 -4.08 -6.18 -19.25
CA ARG A 11 -3.46 -7.09 -18.28
C ARG A 11 -3.18 -6.29 -17.01
N ARG A 12 -4.13 -6.28 -16.07
CA ARG A 12 -3.92 -5.79 -14.72
C ARG A 12 -2.92 -6.70 -14.02
N LYS A 13 -1.67 -6.27 -13.98
CA LYS A 13 -0.72 -6.80 -13.01
C LYS A 13 -0.99 -6.05 -11.71
N VAL A 14 -1.71 -6.69 -10.81
CA VAL A 14 -1.97 -6.17 -9.48
C VAL A 14 -0.64 -5.98 -8.76
N LEU A 15 -0.36 -4.76 -8.32
CA LEU A 15 0.70 -4.50 -7.35
C LEU A 15 0.21 -5.07 -6.02
N PHE A 16 0.76 -6.20 -5.59
CA PHE A 16 0.50 -6.69 -4.24
C PHE A 16 1.33 -5.86 -3.28
N ALA A 17 0.65 -5.05 -2.47
CA ALA A 17 1.26 -4.45 -1.30
C ALA A 17 1.70 -5.57 -0.36
N LEU A 18 2.96 -5.58 -0.02
CA LEU A 18 3.53 -6.52 0.92
C LEU A 18 3.14 -6.12 2.33
N GLY A 19 2.09 -6.72 2.84
CA GLY A 19 1.85 -6.77 4.26
C GLY A 19 2.95 -7.63 4.90
N GLY A 20 4.00 -7.00 5.42
CA GLY A 20 5.06 -7.70 6.14
C GLY A 20 4.54 -8.22 7.48
N ALA A 21 4.50 -9.54 7.64
CA ALA A 21 4.31 -10.15 8.94
C ALA A 21 5.50 -9.84 9.83
N ALA A 22 5.37 -8.87 10.74
CA ALA A 22 6.34 -8.63 11.80
C ALA A 22 6.12 -9.66 12.90
N VAL A 23 6.89 -10.73 12.90
CA VAL A 23 7.09 -11.56 14.09
C VAL A 23 7.96 -10.78 15.03
N ALA A 24 7.48 -10.52 16.25
CA ALA A 24 8.26 -9.91 17.31
C ALA A 24 9.42 -10.83 17.68
N VAL A 25 10.63 -10.49 17.24
CA VAL A 25 11.88 -11.09 17.71
C VAL A 25 12.72 -9.96 18.30
N PRO A 26 13.32 -10.12 19.49
CA PRO A 26 14.07 -9.05 20.13
C PRO A 26 15.28 -8.66 19.29
N ALA A 27 15.42 -7.38 19.04
CA ALA A 27 16.58 -6.63 18.55
C ALA A 27 17.54 -7.41 17.65
N ALA A 28 17.16 -7.67 16.41
CA ALA A 28 17.95 -7.92 15.21
C ALA A 28 17.09 -8.66 14.15
N ALA A 29 15.91 -8.15 13.85
CA ALA A 29 15.14 -8.70 12.74
C ALA A 29 15.54 -7.93 11.47
N ALA A 30 16.43 -8.54 10.70
CA ALA A 30 16.48 -8.27 9.27
C ALA A 30 15.09 -8.60 8.72
N LEU A 31 14.35 -7.58 8.31
CA LEU A 31 13.17 -7.77 7.44
C LEU A 31 13.74 -8.41 6.17
N GLY A 32 13.46 -9.71 6.00
CA GLY A 32 13.82 -10.42 4.79
C GLY A 32 13.28 -9.65 3.58
N PRO A 33 13.94 -9.77 2.41
CA PRO A 33 13.47 -9.12 1.19
C PRO A 33 12.15 -9.76 0.80
N HIS A 34 11.04 -9.17 1.22
CA HIS A 34 9.80 -9.40 0.52
C HIS A 34 9.95 -8.69 -0.82
N ALA A 35 10.52 -9.46 -1.74
CA ALA A 35 10.60 -9.06 -3.12
C ALA A 35 9.23 -8.59 -3.56
N LEU A 36 9.16 -7.39 -4.11
CA LEU A 36 8.15 -7.05 -5.08
C LEU A 36 8.23 -8.14 -6.14
N ALA A 37 7.37 -9.16 -6.05
CA ALA A 37 7.35 -10.27 -6.99
C ALA A 37 6.80 -9.76 -8.32
N GLY A 38 7.63 -8.99 -9.01
CA GLY A 38 7.50 -8.80 -10.43
C GLY A 38 7.72 -10.16 -11.07
N THR A 39 6.66 -10.83 -11.49
CA THR A 39 6.81 -11.98 -12.39
C THR A 39 7.60 -11.51 -13.58
N SER A 40 8.83 -12.05 -13.72
CA SER A 40 9.63 -11.97 -14.92
C SER A 40 8.81 -12.53 -16.07
N ALA A 41 8.25 -11.65 -16.89
CA ALA A 41 7.90 -12.01 -18.24
C ALA A 41 9.22 -11.95 -19.01
N ASP A 42 9.67 -13.06 -19.56
CA ASP A 42 10.80 -13.13 -20.48
C ASP A 42 10.67 -12.02 -21.54
N ALA A 43 11.37 -10.92 -21.34
CA ALA A 43 11.58 -9.90 -22.35
C ALA A 43 12.85 -10.30 -23.09
N LYS A 44 12.70 -10.70 -24.33
CA LYS A 44 13.80 -10.87 -25.28
C LYS A 44 14.54 -9.54 -25.43
N ASP A 45 15.86 -9.67 -25.36
CA ASP A 45 16.89 -8.65 -25.42
C ASP A 45 16.74 -7.62 -26.54
N GLY A 46 16.79 -6.36 -26.14
CA GLY A 46 17.28 -5.21 -26.88
C GLY A 46 17.59 -4.12 -25.85
N PRO A 47 18.71 -3.36 -25.95
CA PRO A 47 18.94 -2.28 -25.02
C PRO A 47 17.91 -1.17 -25.30
N ALA A 48 16.77 -1.23 -24.60
CA ALA A 48 15.87 -0.12 -24.52
C ALA A 48 16.60 1.00 -23.76
N ALA A 49 16.72 2.18 -24.35
CA ALA A 49 17.16 3.36 -23.65
C ALA A 49 16.36 3.47 -22.36
N GLU A 50 17.04 3.47 -21.22
CA GLU A 50 16.41 3.59 -19.90
C GLU A 50 15.68 4.92 -19.85
N GLY A 51 14.35 4.88 -19.97
CA GLY A 51 13.52 6.07 -19.95
C GLY A 51 13.57 6.70 -18.57
N ALA A 52 14.04 7.92 -18.47
CA ALA A 52 13.94 8.71 -17.26
C ALA A 52 12.60 9.46 -17.29
N LEU A 53 11.73 9.21 -16.30
CA LEU A 53 10.45 9.91 -16.16
C LEU A 53 10.65 11.21 -15.39
N PRO A 54 10.22 12.39 -15.91
CA PRO A 54 10.19 13.61 -15.13
C PRO A 54 9.36 13.42 -13.84
N LEU A 55 9.98 13.67 -12.68
CA LEU A 55 9.34 13.70 -11.38
C LEU A 55 9.34 15.12 -10.84
N THR A 56 8.17 15.63 -10.49
CA THR A 56 8.00 16.96 -9.89
C THR A 56 7.47 16.77 -8.45
N ILE A 57 8.18 17.35 -7.49
CA ILE A 57 7.75 17.42 -6.09
C ILE A 57 7.22 18.83 -5.81
N VAL A 58 6.05 18.90 -5.21
CA VAL A 58 5.39 20.14 -4.80
C VAL A 58 5.13 20.11 -3.31
N ASN A 59 5.60 21.11 -2.60
CA ASN A 59 5.23 21.31 -1.21
C ASN A 59 4.11 22.34 -1.14
N ASP A 60 2.90 21.86 -0.94
CA ASP A 60 1.70 22.68 -0.72
C ASP A 60 1.12 22.41 0.69
N SER A 61 1.98 21.98 1.62
CA SER A 61 1.58 21.66 3.00
C SER A 61 1.02 22.86 3.78
N GLY A 62 1.43 24.05 3.40
CA GLY A 62 1.06 25.28 4.10
C GLY A 62 1.70 25.48 5.48
N SER A 63 2.32 24.44 6.04
CA SER A 63 2.84 24.40 7.41
C SER A 63 4.34 24.19 7.50
N PHE A 64 5.01 23.77 6.42
CA PHE A 64 6.44 23.47 6.39
C PHE A 64 7.11 24.13 5.18
N ASP A 65 8.22 24.82 5.42
CA ASP A 65 9.06 25.34 4.34
C ASP A 65 9.80 24.20 3.62
N ASN A 66 10.17 24.43 2.34
CA ASN A 66 10.92 23.44 1.56
C ASN A 66 12.22 22.96 2.25
N ALA A 67 12.88 23.83 3.00
CA ALA A 67 14.08 23.49 3.76
C ALA A 67 13.84 22.48 4.90
N SER A 68 12.58 22.32 5.33
CA SER A 68 12.16 21.38 6.36
C SER A 68 11.58 20.07 5.77
N VAL A 69 11.57 19.93 4.45
CA VAL A 69 11.03 18.75 3.75
C VAL A 69 12.19 17.97 3.14
N HIS A 70 12.28 16.69 3.46
CA HIS A 70 13.30 15.80 2.93
C HIS A 70 12.65 14.67 2.13
N LEU A 71 13.21 14.43 0.95
CA LEU A 71 12.76 13.41 0.02
C LEU A 71 13.74 12.23 -0.01
N TYR A 72 13.21 11.02 -0.19
CA TYR A 72 14.01 9.80 -0.35
C TYR A 72 13.38 8.94 -1.44
N ILE A 73 14.18 8.47 -2.39
CA ILE A 73 13.72 7.55 -3.44
C ILE A 73 14.57 6.28 -3.31
N VAL A 74 13.95 5.22 -2.79
CA VAL A 74 14.61 3.96 -2.46
C VAL A 74 13.77 2.79 -2.93
N GLY A 75 14.40 1.66 -3.25
CA GLY A 75 13.67 0.47 -3.70
C GLY A 75 14.58 -0.58 -4.31
N ASN A 76 14.09 -1.25 -5.35
CA ASN A 76 14.75 -2.38 -6.00
C ASN A 76 14.91 -2.14 -7.49
N ARG A 77 16.07 -2.52 -8.02
CA ARG A 77 16.36 -2.62 -9.43
C ARG A 77 17.22 -3.85 -9.67
N ASP A 78 16.85 -4.71 -10.62
CA ASP A 78 17.60 -5.92 -11.00
C ASP A 78 17.94 -6.82 -9.79
N GLY A 79 16.98 -6.97 -8.86
CA GLY A 79 17.12 -7.79 -7.65
C GLY A 79 17.99 -7.19 -6.55
N ARG A 80 18.44 -5.94 -6.70
CA ARG A 80 19.27 -5.25 -5.70
C ARG A 80 18.54 -4.07 -5.08
N GLN A 81 18.81 -3.82 -3.81
CA GLN A 81 18.39 -2.60 -3.13
C GLN A 81 19.16 -1.41 -3.67
N VAL A 82 18.45 -0.35 -4.03
CA VAL A 82 19.01 0.84 -4.65
C VAL A 82 18.40 2.12 -4.04
N ARG A 83 19.12 3.22 -4.20
CA ARG A 83 18.64 4.58 -3.98
C ARG A 83 18.82 5.44 -5.23
N VAL A 84 18.07 6.52 -5.33
CA VAL A 84 18.24 7.54 -6.36
C VAL A 84 18.91 8.75 -5.74
N THR A 85 19.94 9.29 -6.41
CA THR A 85 20.65 10.51 -5.98
C THR A 85 19.87 11.76 -6.43
N PRO A 86 20.22 12.97 -5.91
CA PRO A 86 19.63 14.23 -6.39
C PRO A 86 19.74 14.44 -7.91
N GLU A 87 20.77 13.87 -8.54
CA GLU A 87 21.00 13.94 -10.00
C GLU A 87 20.16 12.91 -10.79
N GLY A 88 19.32 12.10 -10.09
CA GLY A 88 18.49 11.07 -10.72
C GLY A 88 19.24 9.78 -11.05
N THR A 89 20.44 9.57 -10.47
CA THR A 89 21.25 8.36 -10.70
C THR A 89 20.86 7.25 -9.73
N VAL A 90 20.66 6.03 -10.25
CA VAL A 90 20.46 4.83 -9.41
C VAL A 90 21.80 4.35 -8.88
N VAL A 91 21.90 4.22 -7.58
CA VAL A 91 23.09 3.72 -6.87
C VAL A 91 22.69 2.53 -5.99
N PRO A 92 23.36 1.39 -6.09
CA PRO A 92 23.16 0.28 -5.16
C PRO A 92 23.43 0.71 -3.71
N VAL A 93 22.62 0.21 -2.78
CA VAL A 93 22.86 0.36 -1.34
C VAL A 93 24.13 -0.40 -0.97
N ALA A 94 24.97 0.18 -0.12
CA ALA A 94 26.18 -0.44 0.41
C ALA A 94 26.21 -0.37 1.94
N LEU A 95 26.79 -1.36 2.60
CA LEU A 95 26.95 -1.35 4.09
C LEU A 95 27.77 -0.17 4.57
N SER A 96 28.67 0.33 3.71
CA SER A 96 29.50 1.51 3.96
C SER A 96 28.74 2.84 3.89
N ASP A 97 27.46 2.83 3.46
CA ASP A 97 26.63 4.04 3.41
C ASP A 97 26.18 4.52 4.79
N ASN A 98 26.28 3.65 5.81
CA ASN A 98 26.00 4.04 7.17
C ASN A 98 27.05 5.03 7.67
N GLY A 99 26.59 6.19 8.14
CA GLY A 99 27.40 7.18 8.81
C GLY A 99 27.83 6.77 10.22
N PRO A 100 28.53 7.67 10.95
CA PRO A 100 29.00 7.40 12.30
C PRO A 100 27.89 7.12 13.32
N ASP A 101 26.67 7.58 13.09
CA ASP A 101 25.48 7.33 13.90
C ASP A 101 24.81 5.98 13.58
N GLY A 102 25.35 5.23 12.62
CA GLY A 102 24.85 3.92 12.20
C GLY A 102 23.70 3.97 11.20
N PHE A 103 23.37 5.13 10.63
CA PHE A 103 22.30 5.31 9.63
C PHE A 103 22.84 5.95 8.35
N THR A 104 22.09 5.78 7.26
CA THR A 104 22.42 6.40 5.97
C THR A 104 21.82 7.81 5.87
N ASP A 105 22.50 8.71 5.16
CA ASP A 105 21.92 10.00 4.74
C ASP A 105 21.61 9.94 3.24
N TYR A 106 20.39 9.53 2.90
CA TYR A 106 19.88 9.48 1.51
C TYR A 106 18.92 10.63 1.20
N ALA A 107 18.86 11.63 2.06
CA ALA A 107 17.98 12.77 1.87
C ALA A 107 18.30 13.52 0.59
N ILE A 108 17.27 13.86 -0.15
CA ILE A 108 17.28 14.80 -1.27
C ILE A 108 16.55 16.04 -0.78
N ASP A 109 17.25 17.15 -0.72
CA ASP A 109 16.67 18.43 -0.31
C ASP A 109 15.80 19.00 -1.43
N LEU A 110 14.69 19.65 -1.07
CA LEU A 110 13.88 20.35 -2.05
C LEU A 110 14.56 21.63 -2.50
N ALA A 111 14.17 22.13 -3.70
CA ALA A 111 14.54 23.45 -4.14
C ALA A 111 14.15 24.51 -3.10
N GLY A 112 14.97 25.53 -2.89
CA GLY A 112 14.74 26.56 -1.87
C GLY A 112 13.39 27.30 -1.99
N SER A 113 12.76 27.24 -3.16
CA SER A 113 11.41 27.72 -3.41
C SER A 113 10.81 27.05 -4.66
N GLY A 114 9.48 26.99 -4.73
CA GLY A 114 8.76 26.43 -5.86
C GLY A 114 8.85 24.91 -5.95
N GLU A 115 8.77 24.40 -7.17
CA GLU A 115 8.78 22.96 -7.46
C GLU A 115 10.20 22.40 -7.48
N THR A 116 10.38 21.18 -6.96
CA THR A 116 11.63 20.42 -7.13
C THR A 116 11.47 19.43 -8.28
N ARG A 117 12.38 19.45 -9.24
CA ARG A 117 12.35 18.60 -10.42
C ARG A 117 13.48 17.60 -10.40
N LEU A 118 13.13 16.36 -10.57
CA LEU A 118 14.02 15.20 -10.55
C LEU A 118 13.74 14.31 -11.77
N SER A 119 14.57 13.31 -11.91
CA SER A 119 14.41 12.27 -12.93
C SER A 119 14.23 10.93 -12.23
N LEU A 120 13.12 10.23 -12.50
CA LEU A 120 12.82 8.92 -11.94
C LEU A 120 13.21 7.81 -12.90
N PRO A 121 14.22 6.99 -12.58
CA PRO A 121 14.66 5.89 -13.42
C PRO A 121 13.76 4.66 -13.29
N TYR A 122 13.92 3.67 -14.18
CA TYR A 122 13.28 2.36 -14.05
C TYR A 122 13.70 1.68 -12.76
N MET A 123 12.73 1.46 -11.88
CA MET A 123 12.85 0.71 -10.63
C MET A 123 11.45 0.50 -10.00
N SER A 124 11.38 -0.36 -9.00
CA SER A 124 10.23 -0.44 -8.09
C SER A 124 10.65 0.06 -6.72
N GLY A 125 9.83 0.90 -6.08
CA GLY A 125 10.21 1.44 -4.79
C GLY A 125 9.21 2.41 -4.19
N ARG A 126 9.70 3.22 -3.27
CA ARG A 126 8.96 4.22 -2.52
C ARG A 126 9.62 5.58 -2.63
N ILE A 127 8.79 6.60 -2.74
CA ILE A 127 9.18 8.00 -2.59
C ILE A 127 8.72 8.42 -1.21
N TYR A 128 9.64 8.45 -0.24
CA TYR A 128 9.35 8.92 1.12
C TYR A 128 9.47 10.43 1.18
N VAL A 129 8.62 11.04 2.00
CA VAL A 129 8.70 12.43 2.38
C VAL A 129 8.70 12.52 3.89
N SER A 130 9.62 13.29 4.48
CA SER A 130 9.60 13.60 5.91
C SER A 130 9.60 15.11 6.15
N LEU A 131 9.01 15.51 7.27
CA LEU A 131 8.80 16.90 7.66
C LEU A 131 9.52 17.19 8.97
N GLY A 132 10.29 18.26 9.01
CA GLY A 132 10.99 18.76 10.19
C GLY A 132 12.26 18.01 10.57
N ALA A 133 12.36 16.72 10.24
CA ALA A 133 13.54 15.90 10.53
C ALA A 133 13.82 14.88 9.43
N LYS A 134 15.09 14.54 9.24
CA LYS A 134 15.52 13.50 8.30
C LYS A 134 15.13 12.11 8.80
N LEU A 135 14.72 11.24 7.87
CA LEU A 135 14.52 9.82 8.13
C LEU A 135 15.85 9.08 8.28
N LYS A 136 15.85 8.12 9.16
CA LYS A 136 16.96 7.21 9.42
C LYS A 136 16.69 5.87 8.76
N PHE A 137 17.37 5.64 7.64
CA PHE A 137 17.48 4.32 7.01
C PHE A 137 18.75 3.66 7.50
N LYS A 138 18.83 2.33 7.46
CA LYS A 138 20.04 1.62 7.84
C LYS A 138 20.38 0.57 6.80
N ALA A 139 21.60 0.63 6.26
CA ALA A 139 22.13 -0.45 5.43
C ALA A 139 22.51 -1.63 6.31
N VAL A 140 22.00 -2.81 6.01
CA VAL A 140 22.20 -4.06 6.75
C VAL A 140 22.60 -5.18 5.80
N ALA A 141 23.28 -6.20 6.28
CA ALA A 141 23.46 -7.44 5.52
C ALA A 141 22.16 -8.26 5.59
N ASP A 142 21.68 -8.76 4.46
CA ASP A 142 20.59 -9.71 4.42
C ASP A 142 21.07 -11.14 4.78
N GLY A 143 20.16 -12.12 4.67
CA GLY A 143 20.48 -13.52 4.97
C GLY A 143 21.51 -14.17 4.03
N ALA A 144 21.76 -13.57 2.84
CA ALA A 144 22.77 -13.99 1.89
C ALA A 144 24.11 -13.23 2.05
N GLY A 145 24.10 -12.17 2.88
CA GLY A 145 25.24 -11.28 3.09
C GLY A 145 25.27 -10.08 2.12
N ASP A 146 24.28 -9.95 1.28
CA ASP A 146 24.13 -8.81 0.37
C ASP A 146 23.64 -7.57 1.12
N ALA A 147 23.95 -6.37 0.60
CA ALA A 147 23.50 -5.15 1.20
C ALA A 147 22.00 -4.95 0.97
N ALA A 148 21.26 -4.79 2.06
CA ALA A 148 19.83 -4.50 2.11
C ALA A 148 19.57 -3.22 2.91
N LEU A 149 18.34 -2.71 2.84
CA LEU A 149 17.93 -1.50 3.53
C LEU A 149 16.86 -1.81 4.58
N GLN A 150 17.13 -1.44 5.82
CA GLN A 150 16.11 -1.35 6.84
C GLN A 150 15.40 -0.01 6.68
N TYR A 151 14.10 -0.09 6.40
CA TYR A 151 13.24 1.05 6.15
C TYR A 151 12.70 1.65 7.45
N PRO A 152 12.29 2.93 7.45
CA PRO A 152 11.55 3.53 8.55
C PRO A 152 10.29 2.73 8.88
N ALA A 153 10.08 2.44 10.15
CA ALA A 153 8.89 1.76 10.66
C ALA A 153 8.19 2.65 11.71
N GLY A 154 7.60 3.75 11.25
CA GLY A 154 6.98 4.76 12.10
C GLY A 154 5.91 4.24 13.06
N TRP A 155 5.37 3.05 12.80
CA TRP A 155 4.41 2.34 13.66
C TRP A 155 5.06 1.55 14.80
N VAL A 156 6.39 1.44 14.83
CA VAL A 156 7.14 0.73 15.88
C VAL A 156 7.70 1.74 16.87
N ALA A 157 7.29 1.67 18.13
CA ALA A 157 7.65 2.64 19.17
C ALA A 157 9.16 2.77 19.41
N SER A 158 9.95 1.70 19.16
CA SER A 158 11.40 1.70 19.29
C SER A 158 12.15 2.14 18.03
N ASP A 159 11.44 2.38 16.91
CA ASP A 159 12.07 2.85 15.68
C ASP A 159 12.51 4.30 15.82
N PRO A 160 13.73 4.66 15.38
CA PRO A 160 14.23 6.04 15.50
C PRO A 160 13.39 7.06 14.72
N ASN A 161 12.54 6.60 13.78
CA ASN A 161 11.63 7.44 13.00
C ASN A 161 10.23 7.55 13.61
N HIS A 162 9.97 6.92 14.77
CA HIS A 162 8.63 6.92 15.40
C HIS A 162 8.08 8.32 15.64
N GLY A 163 8.93 9.28 16.04
CA GLY A 163 8.55 10.68 16.24
C GLY A 163 8.64 11.58 15.00
N VAL A 164 9.06 11.06 13.84
CA VAL A 164 9.26 11.85 12.63
C VAL A 164 7.99 11.80 11.76
N LEU A 165 7.43 12.95 11.43
CA LEU A 165 6.33 13.07 10.46
C LEU A 165 6.83 12.59 9.09
N HIS A 166 6.27 11.51 8.57
CA HIS A 166 6.63 11.00 7.25
C HIS A 166 5.55 10.10 6.67
N ASP A 167 5.53 10.03 5.37
CA ASP A 167 4.74 9.07 4.60
C ASP A 167 5.42 8.76 3.27
N CYS A 168 4.84 7.90 2.44
CA CYS A 168 5.40 7.57 1.15
C CYS A 168 4.34 7.33 0.07
N ALA A 169 4.76 7.49 -1.17
CA ALA A 169 4.08 6.96 -2.34
C ALA A 169 4.86 5.75 -2.87
N GLU A 170 4.16 4.72 -3.28
CA GLU A 170 4.76 3.53 -3.91
C GLU A 170 4.68 3.64 -5.42
N PHE A 171 5.70 3.09 -6.09
CA PHE A 171 5.71 3.05 -7.53
C PHE A 171 6.46 1.83 -8.08
N THR A 172 6.06 1.43 -9.28
CA THR A 172 6.85 0.59 -10.19
C THR A 172 6.89 1.29 -11.54
N TYR A 173 8.10 1.65 -11.98
CA TYR A 173 8.33 2.22 -13.30
C TYR A 173 9.25 1.31 -14.09
N ASN A 174 8.78 0.83 -15.24
CA ASN A 174 9.50 -0.08 -16.13
C ASN A 174 9.02 0.08 -17.58
N SER A 175 9.48 -0.79 -18.48
CA SER A 175 9.09 -0.79 -19.90
C SER A 175 7.58 -1.01 -20.15
N SER A 176 6.83 -1.50 -19.15
CA SER A 176 5.36 -1.67 -19.23
C SER A 176 4.60 -0.41 -18.80
N GLY A 177 5.27 0.60 -18.25
CA GLY A 177 4.69 1.87 -17.82
C GLY A 177 4.97 2.22 -16.36
N MET A 178 4.17 3.15 -15.85
CA MET A 178 4.16 3.59 -14.45
C MET A 178 2.93 3.05 -13.75
N PHE A 179 3.14 2.53 -12.55
CA PHE A 179 2.13 2.03 -11.62
C PHE A 179 2.41 2.65 -10.26
N CYS A 180 1.51 3.43 -9.69
CA CYS A 180 1.79 4.15 -8.45
C CYS A 180 0.54 4.37 -7.59
N ASN A 181 0.78 4.51 -6.28
CA ASN A 181 -0.26 4.75 -5.29
C ASN A 181 0.25 5.65 -4.15
N THR A 182 -0.68 6.27 -3.40
CA THR A 182 -0.40 6.86 -2.09
C THR A 182 -0.77 5.84 -1.02
N THR A 183 0.21 5.03 -0.60
CA THR A 183 -0.05 3.96 0.37
C THR A 183 -0.35 4.51 1.76
N MET A 184 -1.37 3.93 2.39
CA MET A 184 -1.73 4.15 3.80
C MET A 184 -1.88 2.80 4.52
N VAL A 185 -1.30 1.73 3.94
CA VAL A 185 -1.44 0.35 4.44
C VAL A 185 -0.77 0.17 5.80
N ASP A 186 0.33 0.88 6.02
CA ASP A 186 1.10 0.79 7.27
C ASP A 186 0.66 1.84 8.30
N MET A 187 0.39 3.07 7.85
CA MET A 187 0.01 4.22 8.67
C MET A 187 -0.51 5.36 7.79
N PHE A 188 -1.08 6.39 8.41
CA PHE A 188 -1.37 7.68 7.80
C PHE A 188 -0.80 8.81 8.67
N SER A 189 0.05 9.64 8.09
CA SER A 189 0.75 10.73 8.79
C SER A 189 0.77 12.03 7.97
N VAL A 190 1.39 12.01 6.79
CA VAL A 190 1.56 13.17 5.90
C VAL A 190 0.64 13.04 4.70
N PRO A 191 -0.25 14.02 4.44
CA PRO A 191 -1.13 13.99 3.27
C PRO A 191 -0.32 14.11 1.98
N LEU A 192 -0.48 13.12 1.08
CA LEU A 192 0.19 13.07 -0.22
C LEU A 192 -0.83 12.90 -1.34
N SER A 193 -0.58 13.54 -2.47
CA SER A 193 -1.33 13.36 -3.71
C SER A 193 -0.38 13.05 -4.85
N ILE A 194 -0.78 12.15 -5.74
CA ILE A 194 -0.02 11.84 -6.97
C ILE A 194 -0.84 12.19 -8.20
N ARG A 195 -0.14 12.79 -9.20
CA ARG A 195 -0.69 13.02 -10.53
C ARG A 195 0.24 12.40 -11.56
N LEU A 196 -0.31 11.53 -12.38
CA LEU A 196 0.38 10.84 -13.48
C LEU A 196 -0.14 11.38 -14.80
N THR A 197 0.76 11.94 -15.61
CA THR A 197 0.48 12.38 -16.98
C THR A 197 1.04 11.37 -17.97
N GLY A 198 0.33 11.14 -19.06
CA GLY A 198 0.70 10.17 -20.08
C GLY A 198 -0.37 10.08 -21.16
N SER A 199 -0.86 8.88 -21.44
CA SER A 199 -2.02 8.68 -22.32
C SER A 199 -3.30 9.32 -21.74
N ARG A 200 -3.33 9.51 -20.42
CA ARG A 200 -4.36 10.22 -19.65
C ARG A 200 -3.69 11.10 -18.60
N ASP A 201 -4.44 12.09 -18.13
CA ASP A 201 -4.10 12.85 -16.92
C ASP A 201 -4.93 12.28 -15.75
N GLN A 202 -4.27 11.79 -14.71
CA GLN A 202 -4.89 11.09 -13.59
C GLN A 202 -4.34 11.65 -12.28
N THR A 203 -5.22 11.91 -11.31
CA THR A 203 -4.84 12.35 -9.96
C THR A 203 -5.57 11.51 -8.95
N THR A 204 -4.90 11.14 -7.85
CA THR A 204 -5.52 10.39 -6.75
C THR A 204 -4.78 10.66 -5.43
N GLY A 205 -5.41 10.25 -4.31
CA GLY A 205 -4.86 10.37 -2.97
C GLY A 205 -4.95 11.78 -2.38
N THR A 206 -5.49 12.77 -3.09
CA THR A 206 -5.63 14.13 -2.58
C THR A 206 -6.48 14.16 -1.33
N VAL A 207 -5.87 14.47 -0.20
CA VAL A 207 -6.58 14.68 1.06
C VAL A 207 -7.21 16.07 1.03
N ARG A 208 -8.52 16.14 1.33
CA ARG A 208 -9.26 17.41 1.36
C ARG A 208 -8.74 18.32 2.48
N GLU A 209 -9.01 19.61 2.38
CA GLU A 209 -8.72 20.55 3.46
C GLU A 209 -9.35 20.08 4.79
N GLY A 210 -8.56 20.03 5.87
CA GLY A 210 -8.98 19.48 7.17
C GLY A 210 -9.19 17.96 7.18
N GLY A 211 -8.97 17.27 6.07
CA GLY A 211 -9.19 15.81 5.93
C GLY A 211 -8.30 14.99 6.84
N ARG A 212 -7.03 15.42 7.05
CA ARG A 212 -6.12 14.78 8.01
C ARG A 212 -6.70 14.83 9.43
N ALA A 213 -7.04 16.00 9.92
CA ALA A 213 -7.62 16.17 11.26
C ALA A 213 -8.94 15.41 11.41
N ALA A 214 -9.78 15.39 10.37
CA ALA A 214 -11.02 14.63 10.35
C ALA A 214 -10.79 13.11 10.45
N ALA A 215 -9.76 12.56 9.76
CA ALA A 215 -9.39 11.15 9.84
C ALA A 215 -8.92 10.78 11.25
N PHE A 216 -8.04 11.59 11.84
CA PHE A 216 -7.56 11.40 13.22
C PHE A 216 -8.73 11.37 14.21
N ALA A 217 -9.59 12.39 14.18
CA ALA A 217 -10.76 12.46 15.04
C ALA A 217 -11.76 11.32 14.80
N ALA A 218 -11.91 10.83 13.57
CA ALA A 218 -12.79 9.71 13.26
C ALA A 218 -12.29 8.39 13.84
N VAL A 219 -10.98 8.15 13.80
CA VAL A 219 -10.35 6.95 14.36
C VAL A 219 -10.37 7.01 15.90
N GLU A 220 -10.02 8.16 16.48
CA GLU A 220 -9.98 8.36 17.93
C GLU A 220 -11.34 8.14 18.62
N ARG A 221 -12.45 8.48 17.94
CA ARG A 221 -13.81 8.29 18.49
C ARG A 221 -14.22 6.82 18.62
N VAL A 222 -13.55 5.90 17.95
CA VAL A 222 -13.87 4.48 18.02
C VAL A 222 -12.97 3.84 19.08
N GLU A 223 -13.52 3.41 20.19
CA GLU A 223 -12.79 2.94 21.38
C GLU A 223 -11.67 1.94 21.02
N ALA A 224 -11.98 0.91 20.22
CA ALA A 224 -11.01 -0.11 19.81
C ALA A 224 -9.87 0.46 18.94
N PHE A 225 -10.07 1.59 18.27
CA PHE A 225 -9.10 2.21 17.35
C PHE A 225 -8.39 3.43 17.96
N SER A 226 -8.87 3.98 19.07
CA SER A 226 -8.39 5.24 19.66
C SER A 226 -6.88 5.22 19.96
N ARG A 227 -6.35 4.07 20.40
CA ARG A 227 -4.91 3.90 20.70
C ARG A 227 -4.01 3.82 19.47
N LEU A 228 -4.58 3.76 18.27
CA LEU A 228 -3.84 3.81 17.00
C LEU A 228 -3.41 5.23 16.62
N VAL A 229 -4.03 6.25 17.22
CA VAL A 229 -3.63 7.64 17.06
C VAL A 229 -2.47 7.92 18.01
N VAL A 230 -1.30 8.28 17.45
CA VAL A 230 -0.05 8.50 18.19
C VAL A 230 0.32 9.97 18.12
N ASP A 231 0.20 10.69 19.24
CA ASP A 231 0.67 12.07 19.46
C ASP A 231 0.34 13.05 18.30
N GLU A 232 -0.80 12.91 17.66
CA GLU A 232 -1.21 13.68 16.47
C GLU A 232 -0.22 13.57 15.29
N THR A 233 0.80 12.72 15.41
CA THR A 233 1.81 12.53 14.37
C THR A 233 1.35 11.54 13.29
N ARG A 234 0.62 10.48 13.71
CA ARG A 234 0.15 9.44 12.79
C ARG A 234 -1.02 8.65 13.34
N ILE A 235 -1.71 8.00 12.43
CA ILE A 235 -2.61 6.91 12.73
C ILE A 235 -1.91 5.62 12.26
N ILE A 236 -1.64 4.69 13.17
CA ILE A 236 -1.09 3.37 12.85
C ILE A 236 -2.22 2.53 12.24
N ALA A 237 -1.97 1.82 11.15
CA ALA A 237 -2.93 0.87 10.61
C ALA A 237 -3.22 -0.25 11.63
N PRO A 238 -4.47 -0.75 11.72
CA PRO A 238 -4.86 -1.64 12.81
C PRO A 238 -4.10 -2.97 12.85
N GLY A 239 -3.60 -3.48 11.70
CA GLY A 239 -2.73 -4.66 11.68
C GLY A 239 -1.43 -4.43 12.46
N HIS A 240 -0.74 -3.33 12.21
CA HIS A 240 0.46 -2.95 12.95
C HIS A 240 0.15 -2.56 14.41
N GLY A 241 -1.02 -1.95 14.63
CA GLY A 241 -1.52 -1.69 15.97
C GLY A 241 -1.72 -2.96 16.78
N LEU A 242 -2.21 -4.03 16.15
CA LEU A 242 -2.35 -5.34 16.76
C LEU A 242 -0.99 -5.92 17.16
N ASP A 243 0.00 -5.89 16.26
CA ASP A 243 1.37 -6.36 16.53
C ASP A 243 2.05 -5.53 17.66
N ALA A 244 1.66 -4.27 17.83
CA ALA A 244 2.15 -3.38 18.89
C ALA A 244 1.35 -3.49 20.21
N GLY A 245 0.31 -4.32 20.29
CA GLY A 245 -0.58 -4.42 21.47
C GLY A 245 -1.47 -3.19 21.67
N LEU A 246 -1.70 -2.41 20.62
CA LEU A 246 -2.54 -1.21 20.61
C LEU A 246 -3.96 -1.48 20.09
N PHE A 247 -4.21 -2.66 19.54
CA PHE A 247 -5.49 -3.04 18.93
C PHE A 247 -5.93 -4.43 19.43
N PRO A 248 -7.24 -4.67 19.68
CA PRO A 248 -7.73 -5.96 20.17
C PRO A 248 -7.53 -7.09 19.16
N GLU A 249 -6.99 -8.23 19.61
CA GLU A 249 -6.69 -9.40 18.76
C GLU A 249 -7.94 -10.07 18.18
N ASP A 250 -9.09 -9.90 18.84
CA ASP A 250 -10.36 -10.56 18.50
C ASP A 250 -11.42 -9.59 17.93
N HIS A 251 -11.04 -8.34 17.62
CA HIS A 251 -11.99 -7.29 17.23
C HIS A 251 -12.95 -7.72 16.11
N LEU A 252 -12.47 -8.40 15.07
CA LEU A 252 -13.29 -8.86 13.95
C LEU A 252 -13.82 -10.28 14.14
N ALA A 253 -13.48 -10.99 15.23
CA ALA A 253 -13.88 -12.38 15.43
C ALA A 253 -15.39 -12.60 15.33
N PRO A 254 -16.28 -11.77 15.95
CA PRO A 254 -17.72 -11.98 15.82
C PRO A 254 -18.22 -11.82 14.37
N TYR A 255 -17.69 -10.87 13.60
CA TYR A 255 -18.03 -10.70 12.19
C TYR A 255 -17.57 -11.89 11.34
N ILE A 256 -16.35 -12.38 11.59
CA ILE A 256 -15.79 -13.56 10.92
C ILE A 256 -16.65 -14.79 11.21
N ASP A 257 -17.09 -14.96 12.46
CA ASP A 257 -17.95 -16.08 12.89
C ASP A 257 -19.30 -16.06 12.17
N GLU A 258 -19.90 -14.90 12.06
CA GLU A 258 -21.18 -14.73 11.36
C GLU A 258 -21.03 -15.00 9.85
N VAL A 259 -19.95 -14.56 9.23
CA VAL A 259 -19.64 -14.89 7.82
C VAL A 259 -19.50 -16.39 7.65
N TRP A 260 -18.71 -17.05 8.50
CA TRP A 260 -18.52 -18.51 8.44
C TRP A 260 -19.83 -19.26 8.60
N SER A 261 -20.64 -18.89 9.59
CA SER A 261 -21.95 -19.49 9.84
C SER A 261 -22.91 -19.29 8.67
N THR A 262 -22.99 -18.08 8.14
CA THR A 262 -23.88 -17.71 7.03
C THR A 262 -23.62 -18.56 5.79
N TYR A 263 -22.35 -18.74 5.43
CA TYR A 263 -21.96 -19.44 4.22
C TYR A 263 -21.86 -20.97 4.38
N THR A 264 -22.28 -21.54 5.50
CA THR A 264 -22.59 -22.98 5.59
C THR A 264 -23.86 -23.33 4.80
N GLY A 265 -24.85 -22.44 4.78
CA GLY A 265 -26.17 -22.64 4.15
C GLY A 265 -26.38 -21.83 2.88
N ARG A 266 -25.51 -20.90 2.55
CA ARG A 266 -25.63 -19.96 1.45
C ARG A 266 -24.35 -19.95 0.60
N ASP A 267 -24.45 -19.61 -0.67
CA ASP A 267 -23.30 -19.44 -1.55
C ASP A 267 -22.82 -17.98 -1.54
N LEU A 268 -21.48 -17.79 -1.50
CA LEU A 268 -20.80 -16.54 -1.82
C LEU A 268 -20.26 -16.65 -3.24
N ARG A 269 -20.57 -15.70 -4.10
CA ARG A 269 -20.04 -15.63 -5.45
C ARG A 269 -18.93 -14.57 -5.51
N VAL A 270 -17.78 -14.98 -6.02
CA VAL A 270 -16.62 -14.11 -6.25
C VAL A 270 -16.34 -14.07 -7.73
N THR A 271 -16.47 -12.89 -8.35
CA THR A 271 -16.20 -12.70 -9.77
C THR A 271 -14.85 -12.01 -9.96
N THR A 272 -13.99 -12.63 -10.77
CA THR A 272 -12.67 -12.15 -11.14
C THR A 272 -12.54 -12.06 -12.65
N ASP A 273 -11.41 -11.60 -13.16
CA ASP A 273 -11.16 -11.51 -14.62
C ASP A 273 -11.16 -12.89 -15.30
N VAL A 274 -10.90 -13.98 -14.55
CA VAL A 274 -10.90 -15.35 -15.09
C VAL A 274 -12.27 -16.06 -14.98
N GLY A 275 -13.24 -15.45 -14.29
CA GLY A 275 -14.59 -15.98 -14.15
C GLY A 275 -15.14 -15.92 -12.72
N THR A 276 -16.29 -16.56 -12.53
CA THR A 276 -16.97 -16.57 -11.25
C THR A 276 -16.68 -17.85 -10.47
N PHE A 277 -16.34 -17.68 -9.20
CA PHE A 277 -16.15 -18.74 -8.22
C PHE A 277 -17.34 -18.76 -7.28
N THR A 278 -17.86 -19.96 -6.96
CA THR A 278 -18.93 -20.14 -6.00
C THR A 278 -18.39 -20.81 -4.76
N GLY A 279 -18.49 -20.13 -3.62
CA GLY A 279 -17.91 -20.54 -2.35
C GLY A 279 -18.95 -20.96 -1.32
N ARG A 280 -18.60 -21.98 -0.54
CA ARG A 280 -19.40 -22.43 0.62
C ARG A 280 -18.47 -22.92 1.72
N VAL A 281 -18.87 -22.66 2.97
CA VAL A 281 -18.16 -23.22 4.14
C VAL A 281 -18.58 -24.68 4.33
N ARG A 282 -17.59 -25.56 4.42
CA ARG A 282 -17.75 -26.98 4.69
C ARG A 282 -16.71 -27.41 5.72
N GLY A 283 -17.18 -27.77 6.90
CA GLY A 283 -16.31 -28.00 8.04
C GLY A 283 -15.61 -26.69 8.46
N ASP A 284 -14.29 -26.71 8.49
CA ASP A 284 -13.42 -25.58 8.85
C ASP A 284 -12.91 -24.76 7.65
N ARG A 285 -13.37 -25.10 6.41
CA ARG A 285 -12.85 -24.51 5.18
C ARG A 285 -13.94 -23.78 4.39
N PHE A 286 -13.62 -22.59 3.90
CA PHE A 286 -14.37 -21.87 2.88
C PHE A 286 -13.80 -22.26 1.53
N THR A 287 -14.51 -23.13 0.80
CA THR A 287 -14.06 -23.67 -0.48
C THR A 287 -14.83 -23.04 -1.63
N PHE A 288 -14.12 -22.57 -2.62
CA PHE A 288 -14.63 -21.97 -3.85
C PHE A 288 -14.31 -22.90 -5.03
N ASP A 289 -15.35 -23.22 -5.78
CA ASP A 289 -15.29 -23.97 -7.03
C ASP A 289 -15.60 -23.01 -8.20
N GLY A 290 -14.86 -23.11 -9.32
CA GLY A 290 -15.00 -22.24 -10.48
C GLY A 290 -13.90 -22.52 -11.51
N PRO A 291 -13.28 -21.49 -12.13
CA PRO A 291 -12.16 -21.68 -13.05
C PRO A 291 -11.01 -22.50 -12.46
N ALA A 292 -10.82 -22.41 -11.15
CA ALA A 292 -9.97 -23.28 -10.35
C ALA A 292 -10.64 -23.56 -9.01
N ARG A 293 -10.06 -24.46 -8.22
CA ARG A 293 -10.51 -24.68 -6.85
C ARG A 293 -9.54 -24.02 -5.88
N VAL A 294 -10.08 -23.20 -4.97
CA VAL A 294 -9.31 -22.55 -3.89
C VAL A 294 -10.06 -22.71 -2.55
N SER A 295 -9.32 -22.80 -1.46
CA SER A 295 -9.90 -23.05 -0.15
C SER A 295 -9.14 -22.30 0.93
N PHE A 296 -9.88 -21.58 1.77
CA PHE A 296 -9.37 -20.74 2.85
C PHE A 296 -9.70 -21.34 4.21
N GLY A 297 -8.80 -21.20 5.17
CA GLY A 297 -9.10 -21.44 6.58
C GLY A 297 -9.94 -20.30 7.15
N ARG A 298 -10.50 -20.49 8.35
CA ARG A 298 -11.15 -19.41 9.07
C ARG A 298 -10.09 -18.39 9.50
N PRO A 299 -10.17 -17.13 9.06
CA PRO A 299 -9.16 -16.14 9.38
C PRO A 299 -9.28 -15.64 10.83
N SER A 300 -8.18 -15.17 11.38
CA SER A 300 -8.15 -14.33 12.56
C SER A 300 -8.38 -12.84 12.18
N THR A 301 -8.58 -11.98 13.16
CA THR A 301 -8.56 -10.51 12.96
C THR A 301 -7.29 -10.07 12.25
N ARG A 302 -6.12 -10.63 12.64
CA ARG A 302 -4.84 -10.35 12.03
C ARG A 302 -4.82 -10.72 10.55
N ASP A 303 -5.27 -11.91 10.20
CA ASP A 303 -5.30 -12.38 8.80
C ASP A 303 -6.18 -11.47 7.93
N VAL A 304 -7.30 -10.96 8.46
CA VAL A 304 -8.16 -10.01 7.77
C VAL A 304 -7.46 -8.67 7.55
N LEU A 305 -6.84 -8.10 8.59
CA LEU A 305 -6.22 -6.77 8.52
C LEU A 305 -5.01 -6.75 7.59
N PHE A 306 -4.22 -7.83 7.56
CA PHE A 306 -3.08 -7.97 6.65
C PHE A 306 -3.44 -8.61 5.31
N CYS A 307 -4.67 -9.13 5.14
CA CYS A 307 -5.10 -9.91 3.98
C CYS A 307 -4.14 -11.07 3.67
N ASP A 308 -3.70 -11.77 4.70
CA ASP A 308 -2.68 -12.81 4.66
C ASP A 308 -3.08 -14.03 5.51
N GLY A 309 -2.13 -14.91 5.86
CA GLY A 309 -2.35 -16.06 6.72
C GLY A 309 -3.42 -17.02 6.17
N ALA A 310 -4.52 -17.20 6.90
CA ALA A 310 -5.61 -18.08 6.47
C ALA A 310 -6.35 -17.59 5.21
N LEU A 311 -6.21 -16.31 4.83
CA LEU A 311 -6.73 -15.71 3.59
C LEU A 311 -5.72 -15.72 2.43
N ALA A 312 -4.49 -16.20 2.65
CA ALA A 312 -3.48 -16.24 1.60
C ALA A 312 -3.83 -17.25 0.50
N ALA A 313 -3.56 -16.89 -0.75
CA ALA A 313 -3.57 -17.78 -1.89
C ALA A 313 -2.39 -17.44 -2.82
N PRO A 314 -1.95 -18.39 -3.68
CA PRO A 314 -0.90 -18.12 -4.65
C PRO A 314 -1.23 -16.96 -5.57
N ASN A 315 -0.23 -16.11 -5.86
CA ASN A 315 -0.37 -15.05 -6.84
C ASN A 315 -0.20 -15.61 -8.28
N ASP A 316 -1.15 -16.45 -8.67
CA ASP A 316 -1.17 -17.16 -9.94
C ASP A 316 -2.09 -16.55 -11.01
N GLY A 317 -2.67 -15.36 -10.69
CA GLY A 317 -3.66 -14.70 -11.54
C GLY A 317 -5.03 -15.38 -11.56
N THR A 318 -5.21 -16.48 -10.83
CA THR A 318 -6.47 -17.26 -10.79
C THR A 318 -7.02 -17.36 -9.38
N THR A 319 -6.25 -17.87 -8.43
CA THR A 319 -6.67 -18.07 -7.03
C THR A 319 -6.36 -16.86 -6.15
N GLY A 320 -5.26 -16.14 -6.42
CA GLY A 320 -4.91 -14.88 -5.76
C GLY A 320 -6.01 -13.81 -5.82
N PRO A 321 -6.65 -13.57 -6.98
CA PRO A 321 -7.78 -12.64 -7.06
C PRO A 321 -8.95 -13.00 -6.15
N VAL A 322 -9.20 -14.29 -5.87
CA VAL A 322 -10.25 -14.71 -4.91
C VAL A 322 -9.87 -14.31 -3.49
N ALA A 323 -8.60 -14.50 -3.10
CA ALA A 323 -8.08 -14.04 -1.80
C ALA A 323 -8.20 -12.53 -1.64
N ALA A 324 -7.85 -11.76 -2.68
CA ALA A 324 -7.95 -10.30 -2.69
C ALA A 324 -9.39 -9.82 -2.48
N VAL A 325 -10.35 -10.42 -3.19
CA VAL A 325 -11.78 -10.07 -3.06
C VAL A 325 -12.31 -10.43 -1.67
N LEU A 326 -11.91 -11.56 -1.10
CA LEU A 326 -12.30 -11.93 0.27
C LEU A 326 -11.70 -10.97 1.29
N GLY A 327 -10.41 -10.65 1.20
CA GLY A 327 -9.73 -9.71 2.08
C GLY A 327 -10.40 -8.33 2.05
N ALA A 328 -10.73 -7.83 0.85
CA ALA A 328 -11.47 -6.59 0.68
C ALA A 328 -12.88 -6.67 1.28
N GLY A 329 -13.60 -7.77 1.05
CA GLY A 329 -14.95 -7.98 1.56
C GLY A 329 -15.01 -8.04 3.09
N PHE A 330 -14.00 -8.63 3.74
CA PHE A 330 -13.86 -8.62 5.20
C PHE A 330 -13.56 -7.23 5.74
N ASN A 331 -12.54 -6.53 5.21
CA ASN A 331 -12.17 -5.19 5.67
C ASN A 331 -13.32 -4.19 5.50
N ARG A 332 -14.03 -4.24 4.37
CA ARG A 332 -15.18 -3.38 4.03
C ARG A 332 -16.49 -3.84 4.65
N SER A 333 -16.50 -4.99 5.32
CA SER A 333 -17.67 -5.60 5.99
C SER A 333 -18.87 -5.83 5.07
N THR A 334 -18.62 -6.22 3.80
CA THR A 334 -19.67 -6.39 2.78
C THR A 334 -20.16 -7.82 2.62
N LEU A 335 -19.46 -8.83 3.19
CA LEU A 335 -19.72 -10.25 2.92
C LEU A 335 -21.10 -10.71 3.40
N LEU A 336 -21.62 -10.17 4.49
CA LEU A 336 -22.94 -10.56 5.01
C LEU A 336 -24.09 -9.96 4.22
N SER A 337 -23.94 -8.72 3.78
CA SER A 337 -24.96 -7.97 3.06
C SER A 337 -24.98 -8.25 1.55
N HIS A 338 -23.83 -8.56 0.94
CA HIS A 338 -23.65 -8.73 -0.50
C HIS A 338 -23.00 -10.09 -0.80
N PRO A 339 -23.78 -11.10 -1.24
CA PRO A 339 -23.24 -12.42 -1.58
C PRO A 339 -22.53 -12.47 -2.93
N ASP A 340 -22.63 -11.40 -3.71
CA ASP A 340 -21.93 -11.23 -4.98
C ASP A 340 -20.78 -10.23 -4.79
N GLN A 341 -19.54 -10.72 -4.91
CA GLN A 341 -18.32 -9.96 -4.66
C GLN A 341 -17.41 -9.93 -5.90
N PRO A 342 -16.62 -8.86 -6.07
CA PRO A 342 -16.63 -7.66 -5.28
C PRO A 342 -17.86 -6.79 -5.60
N THR A 343 -18.47 -6.15 -4.61
CA THR A 343 -19.39 -5.07 -4.88
C THR A 343 -18.63 -3.79 -5.24
N THR A 344 -19.13 -3.03 -6.22
CA THR A 344 -18.58 -1.73 -6.65
C THR A 344 -19.32 -0.55 -6.03
N ASP A 345 -20.37 -0.82 -5.26
CA ASP A 345 -21.14 0.22 -4.56
C ASP A 345 -20.44 0.63 -3.26
N ALA A 346 -19.63 1.68 -3.32
CA ALA A 346 -18.94 2.23 -2.16
C ALA A 346 -19.90 2.67 -1.03
N SER A 347 -21.17 2.92 -1.34
CA SER A 347 -22.14 3.34 -0.34
C SER A 347 -22.47 2.28 0.70
N VAL A 348 -22.16 1.01 0.42
CA VAL A 348 -22.38 -0.12 1.33
C VAL A 348 -21.15 -0.52 2.14
N PHE A 349 -19.99 0.11 1.88
CA PHE A 349 -18.74 -0.20 2.59
C PHE A 349 -18.75 0.37 4.01
N TYR A 350 -18.15 -0.36 4.94
CA TYR A 350 -17.94 0.06 6.33
C TYR A 350 -19.25 0.45 7.06
N ARG A 351 -20.35 -0.26 6.80
CA ARG A 351 -21.67 0.06 7.38
C ARG A 351 -21.97 -0.64 8.70
N THR A 352 -21.17 -1.62 9.07
CA THR A 352 -21.32 -2.33 10.34
C THR A 352 -20.42 -1.72 11.42
N GLU A 353 -20.74 -1.99 12.68
CA GLU A 353 -19.91 -1.58 13.81
C GLU A 353 -18.55 -2.30 13.79
N LEU A 354 -18.56 -3.61 13.44
CA LEU A 354 -17.36 -4.41 13.28
C LEU A 354 -16.83 -4.28 11.85
N THR A 355 -15.95 -3.31 11.63
CA THR A 355 -15.35 -2.99 10.33
C THR A 355 -13.97 -2.38 10.50
N ASN A 356 -13.22 -2.20 9.40
CA ASN A 356 -11.97 -1.45 9.40
C ASN A 356 -12.25 0.06 9.43
N HIS A 357 -12.43 0.63 10.64
CA HIS A 357 -12.69 2.06 10.82
C HIS A 357 -11.51 2.95 10.40
N TYR A 358 -10.28 2.46 10.46
CA TYR A 358 -9.12 3.16 9.94
C TYR A 358 -9.25 3.38 8.42
N SER A 359 -9.49 2.31 7.67
CA SER A 359 -9.67 2.39 6.23
C SER A 359 -10.85 3.30 5.86
N ARG A 360 -12.00 3.17 6.58
CA ARG A 360 -13.13 4.09 6.44
C ARG A 360 -12.73 5.55 6.60
N ALA A 361 -11.89 5.86 7.59
CA ALA A 361 -11.50 7.24 7.91
C ALA A 361 -10.59 7.83 6.84
N VAL A 362 -9.59 7.06 6.34
CA VAL A 362 -8.68 7.56 5.30
C VAL A 362 -9.38 7.71 3.95
N HIS A 363 -10.32 6.83 3.59
CA HIS A 363 -11.19 7.02 2.41
C HIS A 363 -12.06 8.28 2.54
N ALA A 364 -12.63 8.49 3.72
CA ALA A 364 -13.44 9.67 3.97
C ALA A 364 -12.63 10.96 3.96
N ALA A 365 -11.32 10.94 4.13
CA ALA A 365 -10.45 12.10 4.13
C ALA A 365 -10.05 12.57 2.72
N THR A 366 -10.15 11.73 1.70
CA THR A 366 -9.75 12.07 0.33
C THR A 366 -10.89 12.72 -0.47
N GLU A 367 -10.54 13.52 -1.49
CA GLU A 367 -11.51 14.23 -2.33
C GLU A 367 -12.35 13.27 -3.18
N ASP A 368 -11.71 12.25 -3.75
CA ASP A 368 -12.33 11.25 -4.62
C ASP A 368 -12.86 10.02 -3.87
N GLY A 369 -12.70 9.98 -2.54
CA GLY A 369 -13.08 8.84 -1.71
C GLY A 369 -12.18 7.62 -1.89
N ARG A 370 -11.01 7.77 -2.54
CA ARG A 370 -10.04 6.70 -2.78
C ARG A 370 -8.84 6.82 -1.84
N ALA A 371 -8.51 5.72 -1.19
CA ALA A 371 -7.33 5.58 -0.34
C ALA A 371 -6.77 4.17 -0.47
N TYR A 372 -5.58 3.92 0.01
CA TYR A 372 -5.00 2.58 0.06
C TYR A 372 -4.77 2.20 1.53
N GLY A 373 -5.86 1.85 2.22
CA GLY A 373 -5.88 1.64 3.68
C GLY A 373 -5.61 0.20 4.13
N PHE A 374 -5.59 -0.78 3.22
CA PHE A 374 -5.20 -2.18 3.46
C PHE A 374 -4.75 -2.84 2.15
N ALA A 375 -4.10 -4.02 2.22
CA ALA A 375 -3.34 -4.63 1.13
C ALA A 375 -4.13 -4.84 -0.19
N PHE A 376 -5.44 -5.08 -0.15
CA PHE A 376 -6.29 -5.28 -1.33
C PHE A 376 -7.38 -4.19 -1.49
N ASP A 377 -7.07 -2.98 -1.08
CA ASP A 377 -8.00 -1.86 -1.23
C ASP A 377 -8.18 -1.40 -2.68
N ASP A 378 -7.35 -1.90 -3.60
CA ASP A 378 -7.48 -1.72 -5.04
C ASP A 378 -8.59 -2.58 -5.67
N VAL A 379 -9.13 -3.56 -4.97
CA VAL A 379 -10.29 -4.35 -5.42
C VAL A 379 -11.47 -3.43 -5.71
N ALA A 380 -12.04 -3.55 -6.91
CA ALA A 380 -13.14 -2.73 -7.41
C ALA A 380 -12.76 -1.25 -7.67
N ASP A 381 -11.49 -0.95 -7.95
CA ASP A 381 -10.98 0.40 -8.26
C ASP A 381 -11.19 1.42 -7.13
N PHE A 382 -11.06 1.00 -5.87
CA PHE A 382 -11.34 1.85 -4.72
C PHE A 382 -10.08 2.43 -4.05
N ALA A 383 -8.89 1.97 -4.42
CA ALA A 383 -7.63 2.52 -3.90
C ALA A 383 -7.19 3.82 -4.58
N SER A 384 -6.34 4.58 -3.89
CA SER A 384 -5.59 5.71 -4.44
C SER A 384 -4.45 5.21 -5.34
N TYR A 385 -4.80 4.52 -6.41
CA TYR A 385 -3.91 3.86 -7.36
C TYR A 385 -4.17 4.35 -8.78
N ILE A 386 -3.10 4.69 -9.51
CA ILE A 386 -3.15 5.10 -10.92
C ILE A 386 -2.03 4.43 -11.71
N GLN A 387 -2.27 4.25 -13.01
CA GLN A 387 -1.29 3.64 -13.91
C GLN A 387 -1.39 4.21 -15.33
N ASP A 388 -0.27 4.21 -16.04
CA ASP A 388 -0.20 4.56 -17.46
C ASP A 388 0.90 3.76 -18.16
N THR A 389 0.64 3.23 -19.34
CA THR A 389 1.61 2.47 -20.14
C THR A 389 2.53 3.35 -20.97
N ALA A 390 2.23 4.64 -21.09
CA ALA A 390 3.02 5.63 -21.80
C ALA A 390 3.15 6.92 -20.96
N PRO A 391 3.72 6.83 -19.74
CA PRO A 391 3.79 7.98 -18.83
C PRO A 391 4.74 9.05 -19.38
N THR A 392 4.39 10.32 -19.19
CA THR A 392 5.20 11.48 -19.58
C THR A 392 5.67 12.31 -18.39
N GLY A 393 5.11 12.10 -17.20
CA GLY A 393 5.53 12.75 -15.97
C GLY A 393 4.76 12.26 -14.75
N LEU A 394 5.42 12.30 -13.60
CA LEU A 394 4.83 12.05 -12.28
C LEU A 394 4.99 13.29 -11.40
N ARG A 395 3.93 13.69 -10.73
CA ARG A 395 3.94 14.75 -9.72
C ARG A 395 3.53 14.16 -8.38
N LEU A 396 4.33 14.41 -7.35
CA LEU A 396 3.98 14.15 -5.96
C LEU A 396 3.79 15.50 -5.26
N THR A 397 2.63 15.69 -4.65
CA THR A 397 2.28 16.91 -3.92
C THR A 397 2.05 16.57 -2.44
N LEU A 398 2.75 17.31 -1.56
CA LEU A 398 2.36 17.39 -0.16
C LEU A 398 1.15 18.31 -0.12
N THR A 399 -0.02 17.79 0.22
CA THR A 399 -1.25 18.58 0.33
C THR A 399 -1.37 19.25 1.71
N PRO A 400 -2.31 20.17 1.94
CA PRO A 400 -2.45 20.88 3.20
C PRO A 400 -2.45 19.96 4.42
N PHE A 401 -1.70 20.39 5.47
CA PHE A 401 -1.40 19.57 6.65
C PHE A 401 -2.35 19.86 7.81
#